data_3b9165c3dd1a2f9c8e0c242b117d33ee
#
_entry.id   3b9165c3dd1a2f9c8e0c242b117d33ee
#
_cell.length_a   1.000
_cell.length_b   1.000
_cell.length_c   1.000
_cell.angle_alpha   90.00
_cell.angle_beta   90.00
_cell.angle_gamma   90.00
#
_symmetry.space_group_name_H-M   'P 1'
#
loop_
_entity.id
_entity.type
_entity.pdbx_description
1 polymer ?
#
loop_
_entity_poly.entity_id
_entity_poly.type
_entity_poly.pdbx_seq_one_letter_code
_entity_poly.pdbx_strand_id
1 'polypeptide(L)'
;MALAVDLDYSSLQDIREESGQQHLVRLENPSGLVNGSNTIFTVGRTYIVDRNYNDTIDVGVSGDVIVYDDNVAVSVASVDTTTGVITLTAAPVTASVIKISYAYSLLSDAAVTKYRNEAISWVQRKLSGIIDYTVWTDTTIPDEIKTIVRNYAAAWILIKDQGFNTDTENSSKDGYKRLTIAKDMLAEYLDEVSTASGSSVRVTVSSRSDGNLFYRNTDLTDYNES
;
A
#
# COMPACT_ATOMS: atom_id res chain seq x y z
N MET A 1 -11.22 -12.15 -20.58
CA MET A 1 -11.32 -12.67 -19.22
C MET A 1 -11.00 -11.50 -18.29
N ALA A 2 -11.97 -10.97 -17.57
CA ALA A 2 -11.74 -9.88 -16.63
C ALA A 2 -10.84 -10.43 -15.51
N LEU A 3 -9.72 -9.78 -15.28
CA LEU A 3 -8.87 -10.06 -14.12
C LEU A 3 -9.72 -9.79 -12.86
N ALA A 4 -9.67 -10.67 -11.87
CA ALA A 4 -10.26 -10.41 -10.56
C ALA A 4 -9.47 -9.30 -9.84
N VAL A 5 -9.53 -8.09 -10.41
CA VAL A 5 -8.79 -6.90 -9.92
C VAL A 5 -9.49 -6.29 -8.71
N ASP A 6 -10.75 -6.69 -8.48
CA ASP A 6 -11.59 -6.14 -7.41
C ASP A 6 -11.42 -6.87 -6.06
N LEU A 7 -10.60 -7.93 -6.01
CA LEU A 7 -10.33 -8.61 -4.75
C LEU A 7 -9.31 -7.84 -3.91
N ASP A 8 -9.54 -7.80 -2.60
CA ASP A 8 -8.65 -7.13 -1.64
C ASP A 8 -7.41 -7.98 -1.32
N TYR A 9 -6.46 -8.00 -2.27
CA TYR A 9 -5.17 -8.69 -2.09
C TYR A 9 -4.28 -8.03 -1.03
N SER A 10 -4.40 -6.72 -0.84
CA SER A 10 -3.68 -5.95 0.19
C SER A 10 -4.25 -4.54 0.23
N SER A 11 -4.43 -3.97 1.41
CA SER A 11 -4.90 -2.59 1.55
C SER A 11 -3.88 -1.60 1.00
N LEU A 12 -4.34 -0.42 0.59
CA LEU A 12 -3.43 0.65 0.14
C LEU A 12 -2.57 1.13 1.31
N GLN A 13 -3.12 1.05 2.53
CA GLN A 13 -2.45 1.45 3.74
C GLN A 13 -1.27 0.53 4.07
N ASP A 14 -1.46 -0.80 4.00
CA ASP A 14 -0.38 -1.77 4.19
C ASP A 14 0.77 -1.56 3.20
N ILE A 15 0.44 -1.24 1.94
CA ILE A 15 1.45 -0.96 0.91
C ILE A 15 2.22 0.33 1.22
N ARG A 16 1.53 1.37 1.72
CA ARG A 16 2.16 2.63 2.13
C ARG A 16 3.09 2.45 3.33
N GLU A 17 2.64 1.70 4.32
CA GLU A 17 3.47 1.36 5.48
C GLU A 17 4.73 0.64 5.05
N GLU A 18 4.57 -0.42 4.27
CA GLU A 18 5.66 -1.25 3.79
C GLU A 18 6.65 -0.48 2.91
N SER A 19 6.18 0.51 2.15
CA SER A 19 7.02 1.39 1.33
C SER A 19 7.54 2.64 2.05
N GLY A 20 7.18 2.84 3.34
CA GLY A 20 7.56 4.03 4.10
C GLY A 20 6.92 5.33 3.59
N GLN A 21 5.77 5.25 2.90
CA GLN A 21 5.08 6.40 2.32
C GLN A 21 4.05 7.03 3.27
N GLN A 22 3.98 6.58 4.50
CA GLN A 22 3.13 7.18 5.53
C GLN A 22 3.96 8.11 6.42
N HIS A 23 3.55 9.36 6.53
CA HIS A 23 4.21 10.39 7.33
C HIS A 23 3.22 11.02 8.29
N LEU A 24 3.66 11.28 9.53
CA LEU A 24 2.84 11.88 10.57
C LEU A 24 3.18 13.36 10.74
N VAL A 25 2.15 14.20 10.67
CA VAL A 25 2.21 15.62 11.05
C VAL A 25 1.54 15.80 12.40
N ARG A 26 2.20 16.51 13.30
CA ARG A 26 1.67 16.81 14.63
C ARG A 26 1.55 18.30 14.84
N LEU A 27 0.36 18.73 15.26
CA LEU A 27 0.08 20.11 15.71
C LEU A 27 0.46 21.18 14.68
N GLU A 28 0.21 20.91 13.39
CA GLU A 28 0.38 21.89 12.34
C GLU A 28 -0.58 23.08 12.51
N ASN A 29 -0.12 24.28 12.15
CA ASN A 29 -1.00 25.45 11.98
C ASN A 29 -1.63 25.38 10.58
N PRO A 30 -2.94 25.13 10.45
CA PRO A 30 -3.58 25.11 9.15
C PRO A 30 -3.73 26.54 8.59
N SER A 31 -3.95 26.63 7.27
CA SER A 31 -4.42 27.85 6.64
C SER A 31 -5.93 27.98 6.84
N GLY A 32 -6.38 29.19 7.21
CA GLY A 32 -7.80 29.50 7.45
C GLY A 32 -7.93 30.66 8.43
N LEU A 33 -9.01 31.42 8.32
CA LEU A 33 -9.27 32.55 9.22
C LEU A 33 -9.96 32.04 10.49
N VAL A 34 -9.45 32.45 11.67
CA VAL A 34 -10.09 32.18 12.95
C VAL A 34 -10.86 33.44 13.40
N ASN A 35 -12.08 33.58 12.88
CA ASN A 35 -12.90 34.80 12.98
C ASN A 35 -14.27 34.61 13.63
N GLY A 36 -14.50 33.45 14.25
CA GLY A 36 -15.78 33.13 14.89
C GLY A 36 -16.88 32.65 13.92
N SER A 37 -16.58 32.59 12.59
CA SER A 37 -17.56 32.19 11.57
C SER A 37 -17.03 31.15 10.60
N ASN A 38 -15.71 31.11 10.37
CA ASN A 38 -15.10 30.17 9.44
C ASN A 38 -14.96 28.78 10.10
N THR A 39 -15.38 27.76 9.37
CA THR A 39 -15.24 26.35 9.75
C THR A 39 -14.25 25.59 8.88
N ILE A 40 -13.71 26.21 7.83
CA ILE A 40 -12.90 25.55 6.81
C ILE A 40 -11.43 25.89 7.01
N PHE A 41 -10.61 24.86 7.14
CA PHE A 41 -9.17 24.94 7.29
C PHE A 41 -8.47 24.02 6.31
N THR A 42 -7.28 24.41 5.86
CA THR A 42 -6.50 23.62 4.91
C THR A 42 -5.13 23.31 5.50
N VAL A 43 -4.74 22.05 5.50
CA VAL A 43 -3.42 21.59 5.94
C VAL A 43 -2.39 21.69 4.80
N GLY A 44 -1.11 21.75 5.16
CA GLY A 44 -0.03 21.93 4.19
C GLY A 44 0.34 20.68 3.40
N ARG A 45 -0.20 19.53 3.75
CA ARG A 45 0.05 18.26 3.05
C ARG A 45 -1.26 17.66 2.56
N THR A 46 -1.21 17.13 1.35
CA THR A 46 -2.33 16.44 0.69
C THR A 46 -2.20 14.93 0.81
N TYR A 47 -3.22 14.20 0.35
CA TYR A 47 -3.33 12.75 0.49
C TYR A 47 -3.28 12.32 1.96
N ILE A 48 -4.22 12.85 2.76
CA ILE A 48 -4.45 12.40 4.13
C ILE A 48 -4.82 10.92 4.09
N VAL A 49 -4.17 10.12 4.93
CA VAL A 49 -4.30 8.66 4.93
C VAL A 49 -4.66 8.14 6.30
N ASP A 50 -5.26 6.96 6.31
CA ASP A 50 -5.56 6.21 7.52
C ASP A 50 -4.28 6.00 8.36
N ARG A 51 -4.36 6.36 9.63
CA ARG A 51 -3.25 6.27 10.59
C ARG A 51 -3.38 5.06 11.50
N ASN A 52 -4.60 4.62 11.75
CA ASN A 52 -4.92 3.59 12.73
C ASN A 52 -5.17 2.20 12.10
N TYR A 53 -4.99 2.07 10.77
CA TYR A 53 -5.06 0.83 10.01
C TYR A 53 -6.44 0.15 10.01
N ASN A 54 -7.51 0.93 10.01
CA ASN A 54 -8.88 0.42 9.95
C ASN A 54 -9.55 0.58 8.57
N ASP A 55 -8.78 0.99 7.55
CA ASP A 55 -9.19 1.23 6.16
C ASP A 55 -10.23 2.35 5.97
N THR A 56 -10.44 3.17 7.00
CA THR A 56 -11.31 4.34 6.95
C THR A 56 -10.59 5.58 7.46
N ILE A 57 -10.96 6.76 6.98
CA ILE A 57 -10.45 8.01 7.53
C ILE A 57 -11.38 8.46 8.66
N ASP A 58 -10.95 8.20 9.87
CA ASP A 58 -11.67 8.59 11.07
C ASP A 58 -11.35 10.02 11.49
N VAL A 59 -12.35 10.71 11.97
CA VAL A 59 -12.22 12.08 12.48
C VAL A 59 -12.57 12.15 13.97
N GLY A 60 -11.86 12.99 14.72
CA GLY A 60 -12.14 13.19 16.14
C GLY A 60 -10.95 12.90 17.04
N VAL A 61 -11.20 12.80 18.35
CA VAL A 61 -10.16 12.80 19.41
C VAL A 61 -9.17 11.64 19.30
N SER A 62 -9.58 10.53 18.75
CA SER A 62 -8.73 9.33 18.55
C SER A 62 -8.63 8.91 17.07
N GLY A 63 -9.11 9.73 16.15
CA GLY A 63 -9.13 9.42 14.72
C GLY A 63 -7.80 9.72 14.02
N ASP A 64 -7.85 9.60 12.70
CA ASP A 64 -6.70 9.88 11.81
C ASP A 64 -6.44 11.37 11.67
N VAL A 65 -7.50 12.18 11.77
CA VAL A 65 -7.43 13.63 11.76
C VAL A 65 -7.97 14.17 13.08
N ILE A 66 -7.10 14.80 13.86
CA ILE A 66 -7.42 15.38 15.15
C ILE A 66 -7.22 16.89 15.07
N VAL A 67 -8.26 17.65 15.35
CA VAL A 67 -8.21 19.12 15.40
C VAL A 67 -8.30 19.58 16.83
N TYR A 68 -7.45 20.52 17.21
CA TYR A 68 -7.41 21.17 18.50
C TYR A 68 -7.73 22.66 18.33
N ASP A 69 -8.61 23.16 19.18
CA ASP A 69 -8.90 24.59 19.40
C ASP A 69 -8.42 24.94 20.81
N ASP A 70 -7.40 25.80 20.92
CA ASP A 70 -6.70 26.12 22.18
C ASP A 70 -6.32 24.88 23.01
N ASN A 71 -5.77 23.84 22.33
CA ASN A 71 -5.37 22.54 22.86
C ASN A 71 -6.53 21.63 23.32
N VAL A 72 -7.77 21.98 23.04
CA VAL A 72 -8.94 21.12 23.27
C VAL A 72 -9.36 20.49 21.96
N ALA A 73 -9.50 19.17 21.94
CA ALA A 73 -9.94 18.48 20.72
C ALA A 73 -11.38 18.85 20.36
N VAL A 74 -11.62 19.18 19.09
CA VAL A 74 -12.91 19.62 18.57
C VAL A 74 -13.41 18.68 17.49
N SER A 75 -14.75 18.71 17.28
CA SER A 75 -15.40 17.84 16.31
C SER A 75 -15.15 18.31 14.88
N VAL A 76 -14.81 17.37 14.01
CA VAL A 76 -14.64 17.54 12.57
C VAL A 76 -15.89 17.05 11.86
N ALA A 77 -16.41 17.82 10.93
CA ALA A 77 -17.58 17.47 10.13
C ALA A 77 -17.19 16.65 8.89
N SER A 78 -16.08 17.02 8.23
CA SER A 78 -15.57 16.30 7.05
C SER A 78 -14.12 16.60 6.79
N VAL A 79 -13.48 15.66 6.06
CA VAL A 79 -12.12 15.78 5.56
C VAL A 79 -12.11 15.46 4.08
N ASP A 80 -11.56 16.34 3.26
CA ASP A 80 -11.16 16.01 1.90
C ASP A 80 -9.71 15.56 1.92
N THR A 81 -9.51 14.26 1.81
CA THR A 81 -8.21 13.62 1.90
C THR A 81 -7.28 14.01 0.75
N THR A 82 -7.84 14.37 -0.41
CA THR A 82 -7.08 14.71 -1.62
C THR A 82 -6.54 16.12 -1.58
N THR A 83 -7.33 17.06 -1.07
CA THR A 83 -6.97 18.50 -1.04
C THR A 83 -6.45 18.96 0.31
N GLY A 84 -6.60 18.15 1.37
CA GLY A 84 -6.24 18.51 2.74
C GLY A 84 -7.20 19.54 3.37
N VAL A 85 -8.41 19.67 2.84
CA VAL A 85 -9.44 20.55 3.39
C VAL A 85 -10.18 19.85 4.52
N ILE A 86 -10.22 20.49 5.67
CA ILE A 86 -10.86 20.00 6.90
C ILE A 86 -11.98 21.00 7.28
N THR A 87 -13.19 20.47 7.46
CA THR A 87 -14.35 21.28 7.89
C THR A 87 -14.73 20.92 9.33
N LEU A 88 -14.74 21.90 10.18
CA LEU A 88 -15.17 21.75 11.57
C LEU A 88 -16.69 21.74 11.69
N THR A 89 -17.22 21.06 12.70
CA THR A 89 -18.66 21.06 13.01
C THR A 89 -19.17 22.44 13.49
N ALA A 90 -18.30 23.20 14.17
CA ALA A 90 -18.57 24.55 14.63
C ALA A 90 -17.38 25.46 14.37
N ALA A 91 -17.64 26.75 14.16
CA ALA A 91 -16.58 27.74 14.01
C ALA A 91 -15.84 27.93 15.34
N PRO A 92 -14.50 27.98 15.32
CA PRO A 92 -13.71 28.27 16.52
C PRO A 92 -13.93 29.72 16.97
N VAL A 93 -13.69 29.99 18.23
CA VAL A 93 -13.79 31.33 18.79
C VAL A 93 -12.78 32.25 18.12
N THR A 94 -13.12 33.52 17.94
CA THR A 94 -12.22 34.51 17.34
C THR A 94 -10.88 34.54 18.10
N ALA A 95 -9.79 34.49 17.35
CA ALA A 95 -8.42 34.51 17.85
C ALA A 95 -7.97 33.28 18.65
N SER A 96 -8.72 32.19 18.70
CA SER A 96 -8.21 30.92 19.20
C SER A 96 -7.11 30.34 18.30
N VAL A 97 -6.36 29.38 18.82
CA VAL A 97 -5.25 28.73 18.11
C VAL A 97 -5.68 27.35 17.62
N ILE A 98 -5.81 27.20 16.30
CA ILE A 98 -6.12 25.91 15.69
C ILE A 98 -4.85 25.14 15.37
N LYS A 99 -4.81 23.88 15.78
CA LYS A 99 -3.75 22.92 15.51
C LYS A 99 -4.36 21.63 14.97
N ILE A 100 -3.70 21.03 13.97
CA ILE A 100 -4.17 19.80 13.34
C ILE A 100 -3.06 18.74 13.36
N SER A 101 -3.42 17.52 13.72
CA SER A 101 -2.55 16.34 13.61
C SER A 101 -3.19 15.33 12.67
N TYR A 102 -2.42 14.80 11.72
CA TYR A 102 -2.89 13.88 10.70
C TYR A 102 -1.75 13.05 10.13
N ALA A 103 -2.06 11.96 9.44
CA ALA A 103 -1.11 11.24 8.61
C ALA A 103 -1.33 11.57 7.14
N TYR A 104 -0.25 11.61 6.36
CA TYR A 104 -0.31 11.85 4.91
C TYR A 104 0.64 10.92 4.16
N SER A 105 0.36 10.74 2.87
CA SER A 105 1.23 10.03 1.92
C SER A 105 1.76 11.01 0.87
N LEU A 106 2.94 10.73 0.34
CA LEU A 106 3.44 11.44 -0.84
C LEU A 106 2.79 10.95 -2.14
N LEU A 107 2.15 9.79 -2.09
CA LEU A 107 1.49 9.15 -3.23
C LEU A 107 -0.02 9.16 -3.07
N SER A 108 -0.73 9.52 -4.14
CA SER A 108 -2.18 9.41 -4.21
C SER A 108 -2.64 7.95 -4.15
N ASP A 109 -3.90 7.72 -3.77
CA ASP A 109 -4.52 6.39 -3.81
C ASP A 109 -4.44 5.77 -5.21
N ALA A 110 -4.65 6.56 -6.25
CA ALA A 110 -4.54 6.10 -7.62
C ALA A 110 -3.13 5.61 -7.98
N ALA A 111 -2.08 6.27 -7.48
CA ALA A 111 -0.70 5.84 -7.71
C ALA A 111 -0.40 4.53 -6.98
N VAL A 112 -0.79 4.39 -5.70
CA VAL A 112 -0.61 3.16 -4.93
C VAL A 112 -1.42 2.02 -5.53
N THR A 113 -2.68 2.26 -5.92
CA THR A 113 -3.55 1.29 -6.61
C THR A 113 -2.91 0.77 -7.89
N LYS A 114 -2.26 1.63 -8.68
CA LYS A 114 -1.55 1.20 -9.88
C LYS A 114 -0.49 0.15 -9.56
N TYR A 115 0.36 0.40 -8.56
CA TYR A 115 1.41 -0.56 -8.16
C TYR A 115 0.82 -1.84 -7.57
N ARG A 116 -0.27 -1.74 -6.79
CA ARG A 116 -1.02 -2.90 -6.31
C ARG A 116 -1.51 -3.77 -7.47
N ASN A 117 -2.15 -3.17 -8.47
CA ASN A 117 -2.68 -3.89 -9.63
C ASN A 117 -1.58 -4.52 -10.50
N GLU A 118 -0.42 -3.85 -10.63
CA GLU A 118 0.76 -4.43 -11.29
C GLU A 118 1.25 -5.67 -10.52
N ALA A 119 1.29 -5.61 -9.19
CA ALA A 119 1.68 -6.72 -8.33
C ALA A 119 0.69 -7.91 -8.44
N ILE A 120 -0.61 -7.64 -8.36
CA ILE A 120 -1.66 -8.66 -8.52
C ILE A 120 -1.52 -9.34 -9.87
N SER A 121 -1.40 -8.57 -10.94
CA SER A 121 -1.24 -9.10 -12.30
C SER A 121 0.01 -9.95 -12.45
N TRP A 122 1.09 -9.59 -11.77
CA TRP A 122 2.32 -10.37 -11.77
C TRP A 122 2.14 -11.70 -11.03
N VAL A 123 1.54 -11.70 -9.83
CA VAL A 123 1.23 -12.91 -9.05
C VAL A 123 0.31 -13.84 -9.85
N GLN A 124 -0.82 -13.33 -10.36
CA GLN A 124 -1.78 -14.12 -11.13
C GLN A 124 -1.16 -14.80 -12.35
N ARG A 125 -0.26 -14.11 -13.07
CA ARG A 125 0.47 -14.71 -14.19
C ARG A 125 1.36 -15.87 -13.75
N LYS A 126 1.93 -15.82 -12.54
CA LYS A 126 2.78 -16.89 -12.02
C LYS A 126 1.96 -18.08 -11.50
N LEU A 127 0.78 -17.82 -10.96
CA LEU A 127 -0.15 -18.83 -10.49
C LEU A 127 -0.91 -19.52 -11.64
N SER A 128 -1.02 -18.86 -12.79
CA SER A 128 -1.79 -19.36 -13.94
C SER A 128 -1.30 -20.74 -14.40
N GLY A 129 -2.24 -21.69 -14.47
CA GLY A 129 -1.98 -23.08 -14.82
C GLY A 129 -1.52 -23.97 -13.65
N ILE A 130 -1.28 -23.40 -12.47
CA ILE A 130 -0.89 -24.13 -11.26
C ILE A 130 -2.04 -24.12 -10.25
N ILE A 131 -2.67 -22.95 -10.07
CA ILE A 131 -3.74 -22.71 -9.11
C ILE A 131 -4.90 -22.04 -9.82
N ASP A 132 -6.12 -22.47 -9.52
CA ASP A 132 -7.33 -21.75 -9.92
C ASP A 132 -7.61 -20.60 -8.93
N TYR A 133 -6.95 -19.46 -9.13
CA TYR A 133 -7.16 -18.24 -8.33
C TYR A 133 -8.49 -17.53 -8.65
N THR A 134 -9.24 -17.98 -9.65
CA THR A 134 -10.53 -17.37 -10.03
C THR A 134 -11.64 -17.67 -9.03
N VAL A 135 -11.43 -18.67 -8.19
CA VAL A 135 -12.36 -19.07 -7.11
C VAL A 135 -12.10 -18.29 -5.81
N TRP A 136 -11.05 -17.49 -5.73
CA TRP A 136 -10.75 -16.72 -4.53
C TRP A 136 -11.76 -15.59 -4.31
N THR A 137 -12.00 -15.32 -3.05
CA THR A 137 -12.76 -14.17 -2.53
C THR A 137 -11.87 -13.40 -1.57
N ASP A 138 -12.25 -12.21 -1.13
CA ASP A 138 -11.45 -11.40 -0.18
C ASP A 138 -11.09 -12.17 1.10
N THR A 139 -11.97 -13.10 1.52
CA THR A 139 -11.77 -13.93 2.72
C THR A 139 -10.99 -15.22 2.46
N THR A 140 -10.82 -15.63 1.20
CA THR A 140 -10.17 -16.91 0.84
C THR A 140 -8.82 -16.73 0.15
N ILE A 141 -8.40 -15.49 -0.12
CA ILE A 141 -7.04 -15.22 -0.60
C ILE A 141 -6.06 -15.61 0.52
N PRO A 142 -5.07 -16.50 0.24
CA PRO A 142 -4.06 -16.83 1.23
C PRO A 142 -3.27 -15.60 1.71
N ASP A 143 -2.98 -15.53 3.01
CA ASP A 143 -2.27 -14.39 3.59
C ASP A 143 -0.84 -14.26 3.06
N GLU A 144 -0.23 -15.36 2.67
CA GLU A 144 1.06 -15.38 1.97
C GLU A 144 0.97 -14.61 0.65
N ILE A 145 -0.09 -14.81 -0.13
CA ILE A 145 -0.33 -14.10 -1.40
C ILE A 145 -0.55 -12.61 -1.15
N LYS A 146 -1.31 -12.23 -0.12
CA LYS A 146 -1.48 -10.83 0.28
C LYS A 146 -0.13 -10.19 0.61
N THR A 147 0.70 -10.90 1.38
CA THR A 147 2.04 -10.44 1.77
C THR A 147 2.97 -10.30 0.56
N ILE A 148 2.91 -11.24 -0.40
CA ILE A 148 3.69 -11.18 -1.64
C ILE A 148 3.28 -9.96 -2.47
N VAL A 149 1.97 -9.73 -2.65
CA VAL A 149 1.46 -8.55 -3.38
C VAL A 149 1.91 -7.26 -2.72
N ARG A 150 1.80 -7.14 -1.39
CA ARG A 150 2.24 -5.99 -0.61
C ARG A 150 3.73 -5.69 -0.81
N ASN A 151 4.59 -6.68 -0.62
CA ASN A 151 6.03 -6.53 -0.79
C ASN A 151 6.42 -6.16 -2.23
N TYR A 152 5.76 -6.74 -3.23
CA TYR A 152 6.03 -6.45 -4.63
C TYR A 152 5.61 -5.02 -5.00
N ALA A 153 4.41 -4.58 -4.57
CA ALA A 153 3.92 -3.23 -4.79
C ALA A 153 4.82 -2.18 -4.11
N ALA A 154 5.15 -2.40 -2.83
CA ALA A 154 6.06 -1.55 -2.07
C ALA A 154 7.45 -1.46 -2.69
N ALA A 155 7.97 -2.57 -3.20
CA ALA A 155 9.25 -2.59 -3.91
C ALA A 155 9.26 -1.66 -5.13
N TRP A 156 8.21 -1.69 -5.94
CA TRP A 156 8.12 -0.84 -7.13
C TRP A 156 7.93 0.64 -6.78
N ILE A 157 7.21 0.97 -5.72
CA ILE A 157 7.12 2.33 -5.19
C ILE A 157 8.53 2.83 -4.84
N LEU A 158 9.30 2.07 -4.07
CA LEU A 158 10.65 2.43 -3.67
C LEU A 158 11.62 2.55 -4.84
N ILE A 159 11.47 1.73 -5.88
CA ILE A 159 12.36 1.75 -7.06
C ILE A 159 12.01 2.90 -8.00
N LYS A 160 10.73 3.16 -8.25
CA LYS A 160 10.29 4.09 -9.30
C LYS A 160 10.04 5.51 -8.81
N ASP A 161 9.54 5.66 -7.57
CA ASP A 161 9.14 6.98 -7.04
C ASP A 161 10.21 7.58 -6.10
N GLN A 162 11.46 7.29 -6.35
CA GLN A 162 12.62 7.79 -5.58
C GLN A 162 12.72 9.33 -5.51
N GLY A 163 12.08 10.05 -6.43
CA GLY A 163 12.15 11.51 -6.50
C GLY A 163 11.66 12.25 -5.25
N PHE A 164 11.02 11.55 -4.32
CA PHE A 164 10.47 12.12 -3.08
C PHE A 164 11.31 11.83 -1.83
N ASN A 165 12.33 10.97 -1.95
CA ASN A 165 13.16 10.62 -0.80
C ASN A 165 14.57 11.22 -0.96
N THR A 166 15.04 11.93 0.06
CA THR A 166 16.35 12.58 0.08
C THR A 166 17.52 11.58 0.07
N ASP A 167 17.24 10.31 0.38
CA ASP A 167 18.22 9.21 0.36
C ASP A 167 17.86 8.19 -0.72
N THR A 168 18.00 8.61 -1.98
CA THR A 168 17.60 7.84 -3.16
C THR A 168 18.37 6.52 -3.34
N GLU A 169 19.63 6.47 -2.89
CA GLU A 169 20.46 5.26 -3.04
C GLU A 169 20.00 4.14 -2.12
N ASN A 170 19.65 4.44 -0.88
CA ASN A 170 19.17 3.45 0.08
C ASN A 170 17.74 2.98 -0.25
N SER A 171 16.85 3.89 -0.67
CA SER A 171 15.48 3.52 -1.05
C SER A 171 15.45 2.54 -2.22
N SER A 172 16.30 2.72 -3.24
CA SER A 172 16.34 1.78 -4.36
C SER A 172 16.91 0.41 -3.95
N LYS A 173 17.94 0.38 -3.10
CA LYS A 173 18.48 -0.87 -2.56
C LYS A 173 17.43 -1.63 -1.75
N ASP A 174 16.66 -0.93 -0.91
CA ASP A 174 15.57 -1.52 -0.14
C ASP A 174 14.45 -2.00 -1.07
N GLY A 175 14.11 -1.28 -2.11
CA GLY A 175 13.15 -1.70 -3.13
C GLY A 175 13.58 -3.00 -3.83
N TYR A 176 14.83 -3.11 -4.25
CA TYR A 176 15.34 -4.34 -4.87
C TYR A 176 15.38 -5.52 -3.88
N LYS A 177 15.74 -5.28 -2.62
CA LYS A 177 15.68 -6.30 -1.57
C LYS A 177 14.27 -6.82 -1.36
N ARG A 178 13.27 -5.94 -1.25
CA ARG A 178 11.86 -6.32 -1.13
C ARG A 178 11.35 -7.06 -2.35
N LEU A 179 11.77 -6.64 -3.55
CA LEU A 179 11.44 -7.35 -4.78
C LEU A 179 11.98 -8.78 -4.79
N THR A 180 13.17 -9.00 -4.26
CA THR A 180 13.75 -10.34 -4.07
C THR A 180 12.93 -11.14 -3.08
N ILE A 181 12.62 -10.57 -1.90
CA ILE A 181 11.78 -11.23 -0.89
C ILE A 181 10.43 -11.66 -1.48
N ALA A 182 9.73 -10.77 -2.21
CA ALA A 182 8.45 -11.11 -2.83
C ALA A 182 8.56 -12.27 -3.83
N LYS A 183 9.66 -12.33 -4.59
CA LYS A 183 9.92 -13.40 -5.56
C LYS A 183 10.24 -14.73 -4.88
N ASP A 184 11.04 -14.70 -3.83
CA ASP A 184 11.44 -15.89 -3.06
C ASP A 184 10.21 -16.47 -2.34
N MET A 185 9.39 -15.63 -1.69
CA MET A 185 8.13 -16.06 -1.07
C MET A 185 7.16 -16.68 -2.08
N LEU A 186 7.03 -16.10 -3.30
CA LEU A 186 6.18 -16.69 -4.32
C LEU A 186 6.72 -18.04 -4.82
N ALA A 187 8.03 -18.18 -4.96
CA ALA A 187 8.66 -19.43 -5.36
C ALA A 187 8.43 -20.53 -4.30
N GLU A 188 8.58 -20.20 -3.02
CA GLU A 188 8.30 -21.09 -1.89
C GLU A 188 6.84 -21.53 -1.86
N TYR A 189 5.92 -20.59 -1.98
CA TYR A 189 4.47 -20.87 -2.05
C TYR A 189 4.11 -21.81 -3.22
N LEU A 190 4.70 -21.58 -4.41
CA LEU A 190 4.48 -22.43 -5.58
C LEU A 190 5.05 -23.85 -5.37
N ASP A 191 6.19 -24.00 -4.72
CA ASP A 191 6.79 -25.29 -4.40
C ASP A 191 5.91 -26.08 -3.41
N GLU A 192 5.41 -25.43 -2.37
CA GLU A 192 4.49 -26.03 -1.39
C GLU A 192 3.21 -26.54 -2.05
N VAL A 193 2.55 -25.70 -2.87
CA VAL A 193 1.30 -26.06 -3.53
C VAL A 193 1.51 -27.16 -4.57
N SER A 194 2.62 -27.14 -5.32
CA SER A 194 2.94 -28.18 -6.29
C SER A 194 3.21 -29.51 -5.61
N THR A 195 3.87 -29.50 -4.47
CA THR A 195 4.14 -30.70 -3.67
C THR A 195 2.85 -31.26 -3.09
N ALA A 196 1.95 -30.42 -2.60
CA ALA A 196 0.66 -30.83 -2.05
C ALA A 196 -0.28 -31.42 -3.11
N SER A 197 -0.20 -30.97 -4.36
CA SER A 197 -1.02 -31.48 -5.48
C SER A 197 -0.45 -32.74 -6.14
N GLY A 198 0.68 -33.25 -5.69
CA GLY A 198 1.31 -34.46 -6.25
C GLY A 198 1.91 -34.26 -7.65
N SER A 199 1.95 -33.02 -8.12
CA SER A 199 2.56 -32.62 -9.39
C SER A 199 3.93 -32.00 -9.11
N SER A 200 5.01 -32.67 -9.49
CA SER A 200 6.36 -32.15 -9.31
C SER A 200 6.68 -31.07 -10.33
N VAL A 201 6.16 -29.85 -10.14
CA VAL A 201 6.61 -28.68 -10.88
C VAL A 201 7.85 -28.13 -10.19
N ARG A 202 9.03 -28.49 -10.66
CA ARG A 202 10.27 -27.84 -10.21
C ARG A 202 10.38 -26.45 -10.81
N VAL A 203 10.13 -25.41 -10.00
CA VAL A 203 10.46 -24.05 -10.36
C VAL A 203 11.94 -23.83 -10.16
N THR A 204 12.73 -23.87 -11.22
CA THR A 204 14.15 -23.54 -11.14
C THR A 204 14.31 -22.01 -11.23
N VAL A 205 14.64 -21.36 -10.13
CA VAL A 205 15.03 -19.95 -10.12
C VAL A 205 16.50 -19.88 -10.51
N SER A 206 16.80 -19.46 -11.73
CA SER A 206 18.18 -19.16 -12.12
C SER A 206 18.46 -17.68 -11.92
N SER A 207 19.32 -17.32 -10.98
CA SER A 207 19.85 -15.97 -10.86
C SER A 207 21.02 -15.81 -11.83
N ARG A 208 20.89 -14.96 -12.86
CA ARG A 208 22.05 -14.46 -13.59
C ARG A 208 22.54 -13.17 -12.95
N SER A 209 23.84 -12.98 -13.00
CA SER A 209 24.56 -11.86 -12.37
C SER A 209 24.28 -10.48 -13.00
N ASP A 210 23.42 -10.41 -13.98
CA ASP A 210 23.02 -9.20 -14.73
C ASP A 210 21.67 -8.58 -14.29
N GLY A 211 21.14 -9.03 -13.15
CA GLY A 211 19.91 -8.45 -12.55
C GLY A 211 18.61 -8.79 -13.30
N ASN A 212 18.66 -9.56 -14.38
CA ASN A 212 17.47 -10.02 -15.10
C ASN A 212 17.13 -11.46 -14.68
N LEU A 213 16.10 -11.61 -13.87
CA LEU A 213 15.52 -12.91 -13.54
C LEU A 213 14.61 -13.37 -14.67
N PHE A 214 15.09 -14.30 -15.49
CA PHE A 214 14.25 -15.00 -16.44
C PHE A 214 13.79 -16.33 -15.84
N TYR A 215 12.49 -16.50 -15.70
CA TYR A 215 11.91 -17.80 -15.40
C TYR A 215 11.85 -18.61 -16.71
N ARG A 216 12.56 -19.70 -16.77
CA ARG A 216 12.41 -20.69 -17.84
C ARG A 216 11.52 -21.80 -17.28
N ASN A 217 10.33 -21.91 -17.85
CA ASN A 217 9.50 -23.10 -17.69
C ASN A 217 10.19 -24.19 -18.55
N THR A 218 10.89 -25.12 -17.92
CA THR A 218 11.36 -26.32 -18.63
C THR A 218 10.32 -27.41 -18.39
N ASP A 219 9.42 -27.57 -19.33
CA ASP A 219 8.66 -28.82 -19.48
C ASP A 219 9.67 -29.96 -19.60
N LEU A 220 9.78 -30.72 -18.53
CA LEU A 220 10.35 -32.06 -18.62
C LEU A 220 9.19 -33.01 -18.86
N THR A 221 8.78 -33.09 -20.14
CA THR A 221 8.03 -34.23 -20.60
C THR A 221 8.94 -35.46 -20.59
N ASP A 222 8.48 -36.45 -19.87
CA ASP A 222 8.69 -37.87 -20.03
C ASP A 222 10.03 -38.37 -20.59
N TYR A 223 10.79 -39.01 -19.71
CA TYR A 223 11.51 -40.22 -20.05
C TYR A 223 11.01 -41.35 -19.16
N ASN A 224 9.92 -41.99 -19.62
CA ASN A 224 9.66 -43.39 -19.37
C ASN A 224 10.25 -44.14 -20.56
N GLU A 225 11.33 -44.83 -20.37
CA GLU A 225 11.73 -45.94 -21.21
C GLU A 225 12.14 -47.13 -20.35
N SER A 226 11.29 -48.16 -20.51
CA SER A 226 11.45 -49.61 -20.40
C SER A 226 12.20 -50.16 -19.20
#